data_57fec0307fa3df45a7c91053f09e703b
#
_entry.id   57fec0307fa3df45a7c91053f09e703b
#
_cell.length_a   1.000
_cell.length_b   1.000
_cell.length_c   1.000
_cell.angle_alpha   90.00
_cell.angle_beta   90.00
_cell.angle_gamma   90.00
#
_symmetry.space_group_name_H-M   'P 1'
#
loop_
_entity.id
_entity.type
_entity.pdbx_description
1 polymer ?
#
loop_
_entity_poly.entity_id
_entity_poly.type
_entity_poly.pdbx_seq_one_letter_code
_entity_poly.pdbx_strand_id
1 'polypeptide(L)'
;MTNPNAERDHNILGCGQIRSNQDLSVSNRPIDHSEGGYTLVALLALMTLLALFAMAVAPSIQQQTEREKEKEAIFRGEQVADAIRDYYRYRNRLNGVIGDQALPTSMDQLLEGLPIPGGSKTRQILRASAARDPLSLEGEWRFIHPRSEPLIDFQQAVMAYAGTVVPTPKDPQMIQLQQFAVPAITSVLNTGTTAKSTSSSSAGDDSSGPFVGVASRSRRDSVLTYYGIESHDGWIFTPLFRN
;
A
#
# COMPACT_ATOMS: atom_id res chain seq x y z
N MET A 1 2.67 70.83 -25.64
CA MET A 1 3.67 71.63 -26.41
C MET A 1 3.93 70.87 -27.67
N THR A 2 3.17 71.23 -28.63
CA THR A 2 3.53 71.77 -29.96
C THR A 2 4.11 70.80 -30.95
N ASN A 3 3.22 70.38 -31.82
CA ASN A 3 3.29 70.29 -33.29
C ASN A 3 4.29 71.36 -33.86
N PRO A 4 4.70 71.39 -35.14
CA PRO A 4 3.98 71.03 -36.34
C PRO A 4 4.81 70.67 -37.62
N ASN A 5 4.02 70.29 -38.69
CA ASN A 5 4.13 70.75 -40.09
C ASN A 5 5.23 70.20 -40.97
N ALA A 6 5.08 69.97 -42.19
CA ALA A 6 4.15 70.35 -43.29
C ALA A 6 4.81 69.80 -44.58
N GLU A 7 4.04 69.23 -45.43
CA GLU A 7 3.58 69.83 -46.70
C GLU A 7 4.66 70.06 -47.79
N ARG A 8 4.52 69.45 -48.92
CA ARG A 8 4.30 69.98 -50.30
C ARG A 8 4.65 69.00 -51.37
N ASP A 9 3.68 68.66 -52.13
CA ASP A 9 3.33 68.99 -53.50
C ASP A 9 4.47 69.09 -54.53
N HIS A 10 4.24 68.41 -55.63
CA HIS A 10 4.12 68.81 -57.04
C HIS A 10 4.23 67.62 -57.96
N ASN A 11 3.20 67.09 -58.60
CA ASN A 11 2.61 67.44 -59.87
C ASN A 11 3.64 67.63 -60.99
N ILE A 12 3.54 66.83 -62.03
CA ILE A 12 3.50 67.21 -63.47
C ILE A 12 3.42 65.94 -64.40
N LEU A 13 2.31 65.85 -65.02
CA LEU A 13 1.99 65.47 -66.41
C LEU A 13 3.09 64.92 -67.35
N GLY A 14 2.79 63.81 -68.06
CA GLY A 14 3.52 63.39 -69.19
C GLY A 14 2.84 62.18 -69.89
N CYS A 15 1.93 62.45 -70.71
CA CYS A 15 1.30 61.74 -71.85
C CYS A 15 2.20 60.76 -72.55
N GLY A 16 1.69 59.58 -72.94
CA GLY A 16 2.33 58.69 -73.90
C GLY A 16 1.60 57.37 -74.05
N GLN A 17 0.57 57.37 -74.92
CA GLN A 17 -0.05 56.15 -75.44
C GLN A 17 0.99 55.29 -76.21
N ILE A 18 0.81 54.01 -76.23
CA ILE A 18 0.59 53.14 -77.43
C ILE A 18 0.74 51.66 -77.08
N ARG A 19 -0.31 50.93 -77.35
CA ARG A 19 -0.53 49.59 -77.94
C ARG A 19 0.03 48.34 -77.27
N SER A 20 -0.93 47.56 -77.03
CA SER A 20 -1.31 46.26 -77.62
C SER A 20 -0.55 45.03 -77.19
N ASN A 21 -1.42 44.14 -76.78
CA ASN A 21 -1.36 42.68 -77.00
C ASN A 21 -0.34 41.88 -76.19
N GLN A 22 -0.80 41.19 -75.26
CA GLN A 22 -1.14 39.77 -75.47
C GLN A 22 -1.55 39.21 -74.11
N ASP A 23 -2.74 38.70 -74.13
CA ASP A 23 -3.26 37.75 -73.14
C ASP A 23 -2.30 36.58 -72.97
N LEU A 24 -1.56 36.57 -71.97
CA LEU A 24 -1.07 35.35 -71.36
C LEU A 24 -1.80 35.21 -70.05
N SER A 25 -3.01 34.66 -70.19
CA SER A 25 -3.67 34.05 -69.02
C SER A 25 -2.82 32.93 -68.53
N VAL A 26 -1.89 33.23 -67.66
CA VAL A 26 -1.29 32.22 -66.79
C VAL A 26 -2.43 31.74 -65.86
N SER A 27 -3.05 30.64 -66.32
CA SER A 27 -3.95 29.86 -65.53
C SER A 27 -3.18 29.42 -64.28
N ASN A 28 -3.25 30.25 -63.27
CA ASN A 28 -2.81 29.89 -61.92
C ASN A 28 -3.86 28.92 -61.41
N ARG A 29 -3.75 27.64 -61.84
CA ARG A 29 -4.49 26.55 -61.23
C ARG A 29 -3.97 26.48 -59.80
N PRO A 30 -4.80 26.71 -58.80
CA PRO A 30 -4.43 26.32 -57.43
C PRO A 30 -4.13 24.84 -57.51
N ILE A 31 -2.93 24.47 -57.15
CA ILE A 31 -2.59 23.09 -56.89
C ILE A 31 -3.41 22.74 -55.65
N ASP A 32 -4.60 22.20 -55.88
CA ASP A 32 -5.37 21.53 -54.82
C ASP A 32 -4.51 20.36 -54.34
N HIS A 33 -3.66 20.66 -53.43
CA HIS A 33 -3.08 19.61 -52.57
C HIS A 33 -4.26 19.02 -51.80
N SER A 34 -4.75 17.89 -52.29
CA SER A 34 -5.73 17.10 -51.56
C SER A 34 -5.06 16.55 -50.31
N GLU A 35 -4.94 17.40 -49.30
CA GLU A 35 -4.38 17.08 -47.99
C GLU A 35 -5.29 16.16 -47.13
N GLY A 36 -6.49 15.86 -47.67
CA GLY A 36 -7.49 15.07 -46.97
C GLY A 36 -7.07 13.64 -46.62
N GLY A 37 -6.12 13.06 -47.37
CA GLY A 37 -5.61 11.72 -47.09
C GLY A 37 -4.49 11.70 -46.05
N TYR A 38 -3.71 12.77 -45.96
CA TYR A 38 -2.56 12.85 -45.09
C TYR A 38 -2.97 13.03 -43.62
N THR A 39 -4.02 13.79 -43.39
CA THR A 39 -4.57 13.99 -42.04
C THR A 39 -5.11 12.71 -41.44
N LEU A 40 -5.75 11.85 -42.23
CA LEU A 40 -6.28 10.57 -41.76
C LEU A 40 -5.14 9.60 -41.40
N VAL A 41 -4.10 9.53 -42.24
CA VAL A 41 -2.91 8.70 -41.94
C VAL A 41 -2.17 9.22 -40.71
N ALA A 42 -2.02 10.56 -40.60
CA ALA A 42 -1.40 11.17 -39.42
C ALA A 42 -2.20 10.90 -38.15
N LEU A 43 -3.54 10.95 -38.21
CA LEU A 43 -4.41 10.62 -37.10
C LEU A 43 -4.29 9.14 -36.69
N LEU A 44 -4.27 8.23 -37.64
CA LEU A 44 -4.06 6.81 -37.38
C LEU A 44 -2.69 6.54 -36.76
N ALA A 45 -1.63 7.20 -37.27
CA ALA A 45 -0.30 7.09 -36.71
C ALA A 45 -0.24 7.63 -35.23
N LEU A 46 -0.93 8.75 -34.96
CA LEU A 46 -1.02 9.31 -33.64
C LEU A 46 -1.77 8.37 -32.69
N MET A 47 -2.91 7.81 -33.12
CA MET A 47 -3.69 6.87 -32.31
C MET A 47 -2.91 5.58 -32.02
N THR A 48 -2.14 5.05 -32.98
CA THR A 48 -1.29 3.89 -32.74
C THR A 48 -0.17 4.18 -31.76
N LEU A 49 0.46 5.35 -31.85
CA LEU A 49 1.46 5.81 -30.89
C LEU A 49 0.87 5.94 -29.50
N LEU A 50 -0.30 6.58 -29.34
CA LEU A 50 -0.99 6.70 -28.06
C LEU A 50 -1.35 5.34 -27.46
N ALA A 51 -1.79 4.40 -28.29
CA ALA A 51 -2.09 3.04 -27.84
C ALA A 51 -0.84 2.32 -27.32
N LEU A 52 0.31 2.46 -28.01
CA LEU A 52 1.58 1.91 -27.56
C LEU A 52 2.06 2.54 -26.25
N PHE A 53 1.94 3.85 -26.09
CA PHE A 53 2.26 4.53 -24.84
C PHE A 53 1.35 4.08 -23.70
N ALA A 54 0.04 3.91 -23.95
CA ALA A 54 -0.89 3.42 -22.93
C ALA A 54 -0.52 2.02 -22.46
N MET A 55 -0.11 1.11 -23.34
CA MET A 55 0.36 -0.22 -22.97
C MET A 55 1.65 -0.19 -22.14
N ALA A 56 2.55 0.75 -22.40
CA ALA A 56 3.82 0.86 -21.64
C ALA A 56 3.61 1.42 -20.24
N VAL A 57 2.61 2.27 -20.00
CA VAL A 57 2.36 2.94 -18.72
C VAL A 57 1.48 2.09 -17.79
N ALA A 58 0.58 1.28 -18.33
CA ALA A 58 -0.38 0.50 -17.55
C ALA A 58 0.24 -0.37 -16.43
N PRO A 59 1.32 -1.15 -16.64
CA PRO A 59 1.90 -1.99 -15.61
C PRO A 59 2.50 -1.19 -14.44
N SER A 60 3.03 0.00 -14.68
CA SER A 60 3.62 0.83 -13.62
C SER A 60 2.57 1.36 -12.65
N ILE A 61 1.38 1.69 -13.13
CA ILE A 61 0.27 2.17 -12.30
C ILE A 61 -0.26 1.04 -11.41
N GLN A 62 -0.37 -0.17 -11.94
CA GLN A 62 -0.82 -1.33 -11.17
C GLN A 62 0.14 -1.63 -10.01
N GLN A 63 1.45 -1.67 -10.27
CA GLN A 63 2.46 -1.89 -9.24
C GLN A 63 2.46 -0.79 -8.17
N GLN A 64 2.24 0.47 -8.55
CA GLN A 64 2.14 1.57 -7.58
C GLN A 64 0.91 1.39 -6.68
N THR A 65 -0.23 1.05 -7.26
CA THR A 65 -1.46 0.83 -6.50
C THR A 65 -1.32 -0.35 -5.52
N GLU A 66 -0.67 -1.43 -5.93
CA GLU A 66 -0.39 -2.57 -5.05
C GLU A 66 0.54 -2.18 -3.91
N ARG A 67 1.63 -1.47 -4.20
CA ARG A 67 2.53 -0.95 -3.16
C ARG A 67 1.83 -0.03 -2.14
N GLU A 68 0.90 0.79 -2.59
CA GLU A 68 0.13 1.66 -1.69
C GLU A 68 -0.81 0.86 -0.79
N LYS A 69 -1.49 -0.16 -1.34
CA LYS A 69 -2.31 -1.08 -0.54
C LYS A 69 -1.49 -1.85 0.48
N GLU A 70 -0.30 -2.30 0.11
CA GLU A 70 0.62 -3.00 1.01
C GLU A 70 1.12 -2.10 2.13
N LYS A 71 1.49 -0.85 1.82
CA LYS A 71 1.86 0.14 2.84
C LYS A 71 0.72 0.42 3.81
N GLU A 72 -0.49 0.53 3.28
CA GLU A 72 -1.68 0.73 4.11
C GLU A 72 -1.96 -0.50 4.98
N ALA A 73 -1.73 -1.72 4.47
CA ALA A 73 -1.86 -2.95 5.25
C ALA A 73 -0.84 -3.00 6.40
N ILE A 74 0.41 -2.67 6.12
CA ILE A 74 1.45 -2.58 7.16
C ILE A 74 1.04 -1.55 8.20
N PHE A 75 0.63 -0.36 7.79
CA PHE A 75 0.23 0.70 8.71
C PHE A 75 -0.96 0.31 9.59
N ARG A 76 -2.01 -0.31 9.03
CA ARG A 76 -3.16 -0.79 9.79
C ARG A 76 -2.82 -1.96 10.69
N GLY A 77 -2.05 -2.93 10.19
CA GLY A 77 -1.60 -4.06 10.98
C GLY A 77 -0.75 -3.63 12.17
N GLU A 78 0.13 -2.65 12.00
CA GLU A 78 0.89 -2.07 13.10
C GLU A 78 0.01 -1.34 14.12
N GLN A 79 -1.07 -0.67 13.69
CA GLN A 79 -2.04 -0.09 14.62
C GLN A 79 -2.76 -1.16 15.43
N VAL A 80 -3.09 -2.30 14.83
CA VAL A 80 -3.68 -3.43 15.58
C VAL A 80 -2.67 -3.98 16.58
N ALA A 81 -1.40 -4.13 16.21
CA ALA A 81 -0.34 -4.57 17.13
C ALA A 81 -0.18 -3.60 18.32
N ASP A 82 -0.23 -2.29 18.06
CA ASP A 82 -0.19 -1.28 19.13
C ASP A 82 -1.44 -1.35 20.04
N ALA A 83 -2.62 -1.59 19.45
CA ALA A 83 -3.84 -1.76 20.23
C ALA A 83 -3.79 -3.02 21.12
N ILE A 84 -3.26 -4.14 20.62
CA ILE A 84 -3.03 -5.36 21.41
C ILE A 84 -2.08 -5.07 22.57
N ARG A 85 -1.00 -4.34 22.32
CA ARG A 85 -0.06 -3.92 23.38
C ARG A 85 -0.74 -3.09 24.46
N ASP A 86 -1.51 -2.07 24.06
CA ASP A 86 -2.19 -1.20 25.01
C ASP A 86 -3.27 -1.96 25.81
N TYR A 87 -4.00 -2.87 25.17
CA TYR A 87 -4.98 -3.74 25.80
C TYR A 87 -4.32 -4.66 26.84
N TYR A 88 -3.24 -5.35 26.47
CA TYR A 88 -2.48 -6.22 27.37
C TYR A 88 -1.94 -5.46 28.58
N ARG A 89 -1.36 -4.27 28.37
CA ARG A 89 -0.86 -3.40 29.46
C ARG A 89 -1.96 -2.98 30.42
N TYR A 90 -3.13 -2.66 29.90
CA TYR A 90 -4.28 -2.30 30.69
C TYR A 90 -4.75 -3.48 31.58
N ARG A 91 -4.91 -4.65 30.97
CA ARG A 91 -5.34 -5.86 31.66
C ARG A 91 -4.34 -6.29 32.75
N ASN A 92 -3.05 -6.21 32.48
CA ASN A 92 -2.00 -6.53 33.40
C ASN A 92 -2.01 -5.56 34.61
N ARG A 93 -2.15 -4.24 34.38
CA ARG A 93 -2.13 -3.23 35.46
C ARG A 93 -3.33 -3.31 36.37
N LEU A 94 -4.53 -3.51 35.83
CA LEU A 94 -5.75 -3.47 36.64
C LEU A 94 -6.04 -4.79 37.37
N ASN A 95 -5.83 -5.90 36.66
CA ASN A 95 -6.28 -7.21 37.13
C ASN A 95 -5.10 -8.11 37.53
N GLY A 96 -3.86 -7.69 37.29
CA GLY A 96 -2.68 -8.52 37.50
C GLY A 96 -2.65 -9.77 36.63
N VAL A 97 -3.46 -9.81 35.57
CA VAL A 97 -3.58 -10.96 34.68
C VAL A 97 -2.39 -11.00 33.74
N ILE A 98 -1.76 -12.16 33.59
CA ILE A 98 -0.54 -12.37 32.78
C ILE A 98 -0.80 -13.48 31.76
N GLY A 99 -0.04 -13.44 30.64
CA GLY A 99 -0.11 -14.47 29.60
C GLY A 99 -1.38 -14.38 28.74
N ASP A 100 -1.85 -15.53 28.29
CA ASP A 100 -2.92 -15.62 27.29
C ASP A 100 -4.25 -14.98 27.75
N GLN A 101 -4.52 -15.01 29.05
CA GLN A 101 -5.77 -14.45 29.62
C GLN A 101 -5.82 -12.91 29.59
N ALA A 102 -4.69 -12.26 29.41
CA ALA A 102 -4.62 -10.81 29.29
C ALA A 102 -4.75 -10.34 27.82
N LEU A 103 -4.74 -11.27 26.87
CA LEU A 103 -4.87 -10.98 25.45
C LEU A 103 -6.33 -10.76 25.03
N PRO A 104 -6.58 -9.99 23.96
CA PRO A 104 -7.92 -9.86 23.38
C PRO A 104 -8.34 -11.16 22.72
N THR A 105 -9.64 -11.44 22.71
CA THR A 105 -10.26 -12.63 22.08
C THR A 105 -11.06 -12.27 20.83
N SER A 106 -11.36 -10.99 20.63
CA SER A 106 -12.06 -10.51 19.42
C SER A 106 -11.56 -9.10 19.05
N MET A 107 -11.73 -8.75 17.78
CA MET A 107 -11.42 -7.42 17.28
C MET A 107 -12.32 -6.34 17.93
N ASP A 108 -13.55 -6.70 18.26
CA ASP A 108 -14.52 -5.79 18.91
C ASP A 108 -14.02 -5.28 20.26
N GLN A 109 -13.32 -6.11 21.02
CA GLN A 109 -12.72 -5.68 22.30
C GLN A 109 -11.67 -4.57 22.13
N LEU A 110 -10.97 -4.56 21.00
CA LEU A 110 -10.03 -3.48 20.68
C LEU A 110 -10.73 -2.22 20.18
N LEU A 111 -11.87 -2.39 19.49
CA LEU A 111 -12.68 -1.28 18.97
C LEU A 111 -13.47 -0.57 20.09
N GLU A 112 -13.98 -1.30 21.06
CA GLU A 112 -14.69 -0.74 22.24
C GLU A 112 -13.78 0.18 23.06
N GLY A 113 -12.46 -0.08 23.03
CA GLY A 113 -11.47 0.69 23.72
C GLY A 113 -11.35 0.33 25.21
N LEU A 114 -10.56 1.14 25.92
CA LEU A 114 -10.24 0.89 27.33
C LEU A 114 -10.96 1.89 28.24
N PRO A 115 -11.63 1.45 29.32
CA PRO A 115 -12.24 2.36 30.27
C PRO A 115 -11.18 3.20 30.99
N ILE A 116 -11.45 4.48 31.14
CA ILE A 116 -10.57 5.41 31.87
C ILE A 116 -10.87 5.30 33.36
N PRO A 117 -9.86 5.05 34.21
CA PRO A 117 -10.05 5.00 35.65
C PRO A 117 -10.69 6.29 36.17
N GLY A 118 -11.80 6.15 36.92
CA GLY A 118 -12.50 7.29 37.52
C GLY A 118 -13.52 8.01 36.66
N GLY A 119 -13.84 7.49 35.46
CA GLY A 119 -14.82 8.09 34.56
C GLY A 119 -15.66 7.06 33.79
N SER A 120 -16.79 7.49 33.24
CA SER A 120 -17.61 6.68 32.31
C SER A 120 -17.16 6.71 30.87
N LYS A 121 -16.00 7.33 30.60
CA LYS A 121 -15.47 7.47 29.24
C LYS A 121 -14.51 6.33 28.91
N THR A 122 -14.57 5.85 27.66
CA THR A 122 -13.62 4.88 27.11
C THR A 122 -12.60 5.61 26.22
N ARG A 123 -11.34 5.17 26.29
CA ARG A 123 -10.28 5.59 25.37
C ARG A 123 -10.21 4.62 24.21
N GLN A 124 -10.51 5.09 23.04
CA GLN A 124 -10.35 4.30 21.82
C GLN A 124 -8.88 3.99 21.57
N ILE A 125 -8.54 2.71 21.42
CA ILE A 125 -7.18 2.23 21.15
C ILE A 125 -7.00 1.78 19.71
N LEU A 126 -8.10 1.43 19.01
CA LEU A 126 -8.07 1.01 17.62
C LEU A 126 -9.09 1.81 16.81
N ARG A 127 -8.71 2.25 15.62
CA ARG A 127 -9.62 2.89 14.66
C ARG A 127 -10.39 1.81 13.89
N ALA A 128 -11.65 2.07 13.58
CA ALA A 128 -12.49 1.14 12.80
C ALA A 128 -11.90 0.81 11.41
N SER A 129 -11.18 1.74 10.79
CA SER A 129 -10.49 1.50 9.52
C SER A 129 -9.34 0.50 9.65
N ALA A 130 -8.63 0.49 10.79
CA ALA A 130 -7.52 -0.42 11.03
C ALA A 130 -7.97 -1.86 11.37
N ALA A 131 -9.23 -2.01 11.81
CA ALA A 131 -9.82 -3.33 12.04
C ALA A 131 -10.08 -4.12 10.73
N ARG A 132 -9.89 -3.49 9.57
CA ARG A 132 -10.09 -4.11 8.26
C ARG A 132 -8.79 -4.28 7.50
N ASP A 133 -8.58 -5.51 6.99
CA ASP A 133 -7.44 -5.85 6.12
C ASP A 133 -7.67 -5.28 4.70
N PRO A 134 -6.82 -4.38 4.20
CA PRO A 134 -6.96 -3.83 2.85
C PRO A 134 -6.51 -4.78 1.74
N LEU A 135 -5.84 -5.88 2.06
CA LEU A 135 -5.34 -6.88 1.10
C LEU A 135 -6.31 -8.05 0.91
N SER A 136 -7.17 -8.29 1.91
CA SER A 136 -8.20 -9.33 1.85
C SER A 136 -9.45 -8.82 1.11
N LEU A 137 -10.09 -9.68 0.34
CA LEU A 137 -11.37 -9.38 -0.32
C LEU A 137 -12.52 -9.22 0.69
N GLU A 138 -12.46 -9.95 1.78
CA GLU A 138 -13.45 -9.91 2.86
C GLU A 138 -13.18 -8.77 3.84
N GLY A 139 -11.98 -8.23 3.81
CA GLY A 139 -11.56 -7.17 4.72
C GLY A 139 -11.32 -7.65 6.15
N GLU A 140 -11.22 -8.94 6.37
CA GLU A 140 -11.01 -9.54 7.69
C GLU A 140 -9.56 -9.94 7.90
N TRP A 141 -9.04 -9.65 9.10
CA TRP A 141 -7.75 -10.12 9.54
C TRP A 141 -7.82 -11.59 9.97
N ARG A 142 -6.75 -12.33 9.73
CA ARG A 142 -6.52 -13.65 10.34
C ARG A 142 -5.88 -13.46 11.70
N PHE A 143 -6.45 -14.04 12.74
CA PHE A 143 -5.89 -13.96 14.10
C PHE A 143 -4.71 -14.92 14.27
N ILE A 144 -3.68 -14.44 14.92
CA ILE A 144 -2.47 -15.21 15.24
C ILE A 144 -2.47 -15.49 16.74
N HIS A 145 -2.61 -16.75 17.08
CA HIS A 145 -2.66 -17.22 18.46
C HIS A 145 -1.25 -17.41 19.05
N PRO A 146 -1.09 -17.29 20.36
CA PRO A 146 0.16 -17.63 21.04
C PRO A 146 0.59 -19.07 20.72
N ARG A 147 1.88 -19.29 20.52
CA ARG A 147 2.49 -20.60 20.22
C ARG A 147 1.99 -21.28 18.94
N SER A 148 1.30 -20.56 18.06
CA SER A 148 0.88 -21.07 16.77
C SER A 148 2.08 -21.22 15.80
N GLU A 149 1.98 -22.18 14.89
CA GLU A 149 3.02 -22.43 13.86
C GLU A 149 3.36 -21.15 13.06
N PRO A 150 2.39 -20.36 12.55
CA PRO A 150 2.70 -19.13 11.83
C PRO A 150 3.51 -18.13 12.65
N LEU A 151 3.28 -18.04 13.97
CA LEU A 151 4.05 -17.15 14.85
C LEU A 151 5.50 -17.59 14.98
N ILE A 152 5.73 -18.92 15.04
CA ILE A 152 7.07 -19.50 15.14
C ILE A 152 7.85 -19.26 13.84
N ASP A 153 7.20 -19.48 12.69
CA ASP A 153 7.79 -19.23 11.38
C ASP A 153 8.16 -17.76 11.20
N PHE A 154 7.25 -16.87 11.62
CA PHE A 154 7.52 -15.43 11.62
C PHE A 154 8.70 -15.07 12.53
N GLN A 155 8.78 -15.65 13.72
CA GLN A 155 9.93 -15.45 14.61
C GLN A 155 11.24 -15.83 13.93
N GLN A 156 11.28 -16.98 13.25
CA GLN A 156 12.46 -17.42 12.51
C GLN A 156 12.85 -16.46 11.40
N ALA A 157 11.86 -15.95 10.64
CA ALA A 157 12.08 -14.96 9.61
C ALA A 157 12.64 -13.64 10.20
N VAL A 158 12.06 -13.17 11.29
CA VAL A 158 12.53 -11.95 12.00
C VAL A 158 13.97 -12.15 12.50
N MET A 159 14.30 -13.31 13.04
CA MET A 159 15.67 -13.63 13.46
C MET A 159 16.66 -13.66 12.30
N ALA A 160 16.28 -14.29 11.20
CA ALA A 160 17.10 -14.32 9.99
C ALA A 160 17.34 -12.89 9.46
N TYR A 161 16.31 -12.04 9.49
CA TYR A 161 16.42 -10.65 9.06
C TYR A 161 17.26 -9.80 10.03
N ALA A 162 17.13 -10.00 11.35
CA ALA A 162 17.86 -9.25 12.38
C ALA A 162 19.29 -9.76 12.65
N GLY A 163 19.71 -10.85 12.01
CA GLY A 163 21.06 -11.41 12.16
C GLY A 163 21.25 -12.28 13.42
N THR A 164 20.34 -13.22 13.65
CA THR A 164 20.39 -14.29 14.68
C THR A 164 19.86 -13.98 16.08
N VAL A 165 19.57 -12.73 16.42
CA VAL A 165 19.02 -12.39 17.74
C VAL A 165 17.55 -11.96 17.60
N VAL A 166 16.67 -12.58 18.41
CA VAL A 166 15.26 -12.14 18.48
C VAL A 166 15.21 -10.72 19.01
N PRO A 167 14.61 -9.75 18.30
CA PRO A 167 14.41 -8.42 18.82
C PRO A 167 13.59 -8.48 20.12
N THR A 168 14.13 -7.91 21.19
CA THR A 168 13.41 -7.80 22.46
C THR A 168 12.63 -6.49 22.49
N PRO A 169 11.34 -6.52 22.86
CA PRO A 169 10.56 -5.31 23.03
C PRO A 169 11.15 -4.40 24.10
N LYS A 170 11.02 -3.09 23.95
CA LYS A 170 11.43 -2.12 24.97
C LYS A 170 10.56 -2.18 26.23
N ASP A 171 9.34 -2.67 26.11
CA ASP A 171 8.38 -2.74 27.20
C ASP A 171 8.56 -4.03 28.01
N PRO A 172 8.86 -3.95 29.32
CA PRO A 172 9.03 -5.13 30.17
C PRO A 172 7.83 -6.10 30.17
N GLN A 173 6.60 -5.57 30.04
CA GLN A 173 5.40 -6.40 29.97
C GLN A 173 5.34 -7.19 28.66
N MET A 174 5.85 -6.60 27.58
CA MET A 174 5.93 -7.29 26.29
C MET A 174 7.03 -8.36 26.28
N ILE A 175 8.11 -8.18 27.04
CA ILE A 175 9.13 -9.22 27.21
C ILE A 175 8.51 -10.45 27.90
N GLN A 176 7.70 -10.25 28.94
CA GLN A 176 6.98 -11.35 29.59
C GLN A 176 6.03 -12.04 28.61
N LEU A 177 5.24 -11.25 27.86
CA LEU A 177 4.34 -11.81 26.87
C LEU A 177 5.10 -12.58 25.79
N GLN A 178 6.24 -12.08 25.32
CA GLN A 178 7.09 -12.78 24.36
C GLN A 178 7.54 -14.15 24.88
N GLN A 179 7.94 -14.25 26.13
CA GLN A 179 8.32 -15.53 26.75
C GLN A 179 7.17 -16.54 26.83
N PHE A 180 5.93 -16.07 27.01
CA PHE A 180 4.75 -16.93 27.04
C PHE A 180 4.26 -17.30 25.65
N ALA A 181 4.26 -16.35 24.72
CA ALA A 181 3.67 -16.51 23.41
C ALA A 181 4.59 -17.22 22.42
N VAL A 182 5.91 -17.17 22.65
CA VAL A 182 6.91 -17.71 21.73
C VAL A 182 7.75 -18.75 22.47
N PRO A 183 7.72 -20.04 22.06
CA PRO A 183 8.54 -21.06 22.67
C PRO A 183 10.03 -20.78 22.46
N ALA A 184 10.86 -21.14 23.43
CA ALA A 184 12.30 -21.03 23.27
C ALA A 184 12.78 -21.91 22.09
N ILE A 185 13.66 -21.35 21.26
CA ILE A 185 14.14 -22.02 20.01
C ILE A 185 14.82 -23.35 20.30
N THR A 186 15.41 -23.52 21.48
CA THR A 186 15.99 -24.77 21.94
C THR A 186 14.98 -25.92 21.97
N SER A 187 13.70 -25.64 22.22
CA SER A 187 12.65 -26.66 22.20
C SER A 187 12.23 -27.04 20.78
N VAL A 188 12.33 -26.12 19.82
CA VAL A 188 11.99 -26.35 18.40
C VAL A 188 13.10 -27.16 17.72
N LEU A 189 14.35 -26.90 18.01
CA LEU A 189 15.49 -27.64 17.44
C LEU A 189 15.60 -29.08 17.95
N ASN A 190 15.07 -29.35 19.16
CA ASN A 190 15.14 -30.72 19.75
C ASN A 190 13.99 -31.62 19.29
N THR A 191 13.00 -31.11 18.54
CA THR A 191 11.89 -31.86 17.95
C THR A 191 12.23 -32.39 16.55
N GLY A 192 13.47 -32.23 16.08
CA GLY A 192 13.97 -32.67 14.77
C GLY A 192 14.06 -34.18 14.54
N THR A 193 13.58 -35.01 15.46
CA THR A 193 13.42 -36.45 15.26
C THR A 193 12.04 -36.87 15.74
N THR A 194 11.16 -37.11 14.76
CA THR A 194 9.96 -37.94 14.90
C THR A 194 8.93 -37.54 15.97
N ALA A 195 8.29 -36.40 15.77
CA ALA A 195 6.88 -36.34 16.06
C ALA A 195 6.28 -35.35 15.04
N LYS A 196 5.92 -35.87 13.88
CA LYS A 196 4.79 -35.38 13.14
C LYS A 196 3.61 -35.55 14.10
N SER A 197 3.54 -34.67 15.08
CA SER A 197 2.32 -34.45 15.85
C SER A 197 1.31 -33.95 14.83
N THR A 198 0.53 -34.89 14.37
CA THR A 198 -0.77 -34.71 13.73
C THR A 198 -1.68 -33.97 14.71
N SER A 199 -1.33 -32.75 15.06
CA SER A 199 -2.29 -31.70 15.22
C SER A 199 -2.43 -31.08 13.83
N SER A 200 -3.12 -31.79 12.97
CA SER A 200 -3.89 -31.20 11.88
C SER A 200 -4.88 -30.25 12.52
N SER A 201 -4.40 -29.14 13.08
CA SER A 201 -5.19 -27.93 13.04
C SER A 201 -5.20 -27.59 11.56
N SER A 202 -6.18 -28.23 10.85
CA SER A 202 -6.77 -27.64 9.67
C SER A 202 -6.61 -26.13 9.81
N ALA A 203 -6.21 -25.49 8.73
CA ALA A 203 -6.35 -24.07 8.55
C ALA A 203 -7.86 -23.71 8.58
N GLY A 204 -8.54 -24.12 9.63
CA GLY A 204 -9.83 -23.71 10.08
C GLY A 204 -9.58 -22.35 10.74
N ASP A 205 -10.16 -21.40 10.17
CA ASP A 205 -10.39 -20.05 10.58
C ASP A 205 -11.04 -20.02 11.98
N ASP A 206 -10.30 -20.49 13.00
CA ASP A 206 -10.69 -20.40 14.39
C ASP A 206 -10.47 -18.94 14.85
N SER A 207 -11.45 -18.12 14.46
CA SER A 207 -11.56 -16.73 14.92
C SER A 207 -11.87 -16.63 16.42
N SER A 208 -11.88 -17.75 17.15
CA SER A 208 -12.21 -17.84 18.55
C SER A 208 -11.00 -18.17 19.40
N GLY A 209 -10.60 -17.25 20.27
CA GLY A 209 -9.51 -17.43 21.22
C GLY A 209 -8.62 -16.21 21.40
N PRO A 210 -7.74 -16.21 22.42
CA PRO A 210 -6.81 -15.10 22.64
C PRO A 210 -5.82 -15.02 21.49
N PHE A 211 -5.61 -13.81 20.91
CA PHE A 211 -4.67 -13.58 19.85
C PHE A 211 -3.61 -12.55 20.23
N VAL A 212 -2.40 -12.74 19.71
CA VAL A 212 -1.21 -11.93 19.99
C VAL A 212 -0.80 -11.08 18.79
N GLY A 213 -1.44 -11.28 17.65
CA GLY A 213 -1.18 -10.55 16.44
C GLY A 213 -2.22 -10.85 15.38
N VAL A 214 -2.09 -10.19 14.26
CA VAL A 214 -2.94 -10.37 13.08
C VAL A 214 -2.08 -10.55 11.83
N ALA A 215 -2.61 -11.25 10.84
CA ALA A 215 -2.01 -11.41 9.53
C ALA A 215 -3.04 -11.21 8.43
N SER A 216 -2.59 -10.94 7.21
CA SER A 216 -3.50 -10.88 6.07
C SER A 216 -4.03 -12.28 5.70
N ARG A 217 -5.26 -12.34 5.19
CA ARG A 217 -5.82 -13.55 4.57
C ARG A 217 -5.39 -13.71 3.11
N SER A 218 -4.78 -12.69 2.52
CA SER A 218 -4.28 -12.74 1.15
C SER A 218 -3.03 -13.61 1.08
N ARG A 219 -3.03 -14.59 0.17
CA ARG A 219 -1.88 -15.49 -0.08
C ARG A 219 -1.08 -15.08 -1.32
N ARG A 220 -1.24 -13.83 -1.76
CA ARG A 220 -0.50 -13.32 -2.93
C ARG A 220 0.91 -12.93 -2.54
N ASP A 221 1.80 -13.01 -3.53
CA ASP A 221 3.15 -12.46 -3.40
C ASP A 221 3.06 -10.94 -3.26
N SER A 222 3.94 -10.39 -2.46
CA SER A 222 4.01 -8.96 -2.18
C SER A 222 5.06 -8.25 -3.02
N VAL A 223 4.81 -7.00 -3.32
CA VAL A 223 5.79 -6.11 -3.99
C VAL A 223 6.78 -5.55 -2.97
N LEU A 224 6.34 -5.37 -1.72
CA LEU A 224 7.17 -4.95 -0.60
C LEU A 224 7.57 -6.18 0.22
N THR A 225 8.70 -6.09 0.92
CA THR A 225 9.12 -7.12 1.88
C THR A 225 8.91 -6.62 3.30
N TYR A 226 8.34 -7.47 4.17
CA TYR A 226 8.19 -7.19 5.59
C TYR A 226 9.00 -8.21 6.38
N TYR A 227 10.06 -7.79 7.05
CA TYR A 227 11.08 -8.66 7.66
C TYR A 227 11.64 -9.75 6.71
N GLY A 228 11.81 -9.41 5.42
CA GLY A 228 12.31 -10.34 4.41
C GLY A 228 11.27 -11.32 3.88
N ILE A 229 10.01 -11.22 4.30
CA ILE A 229 8.90 -12.07 3.83
C ILE A 229 8.24 -11.40 2.62
N GLU A 230 8.09 -12.18 1.54
CA GLU A 230 7.58 -11.73 0.23
C GLU A 230 6.13 -12.17 -0.03
N SER A 231 5.45 -12.77 0.96
CA SER A 231 4.05 -13.20 0.86
C SER A 231 3.19 -12.52 1.92
N HIS A 232 1.98 -12.08 1.54
CA HIS A 232 1.10 -11.33 2.44
C HIS A 232 0.64 -12.14 3.65
N ASP A 233 0.43 -13.45 3.50
CA ASP A 233 -0.02 -14.34 4.58
C ASP A 233 1.05 -14.57 5.65
N GLY A 234 2.31 -14.38 5.30
CA GLY A 234 3.43 -14.42 6.23
C GLY A 234 3.65 -13.12 7.01
N TRP A 235 3.00 -12.02 6.64
CA TRP A 235 3.13 -10.75 7.34
C TRP A 235 2.33 -10.77 8.63
N ILE A 236 3.02 -10.97 9.75
CA ILE A 236 2.38 -10.99 11.06
C ILE A 236 2.66 -9.68 11.79
N PHE A 237 1.58 -8.97 12.14
CA PHE A 237 1.62 -7.73 12.89
C PHE A 237 1.38 -8.03 14.37
N THR A 238 2.44 -7.97 15.16
CA THR A 238 2.44 -8.31 16.57
C THR A 238 3.31 -7.34 17.37
N PRO A 239 2.99 -7.03 18.63
CA PRO A 239 3.82 -6.19 19.47
C PRO A 239 5.09 -6.88 19.98
N LEU A 240 5.25 -8.20 19.77
CA LEU A 240 6.29 -9.03 20.38
C LEU A 240 7.71 -8.73 19.89
N PHE A 241 7.87 -8.28 18.64
CA PHE A 241 9.18 -8.10 17.98
C PHE A 241 9.48 -6.63 17.67
N ARG A 242 8.70 -5.70 18.18
CA ARG A 242 8.89 -4.26 17.93
C ARG A 242 9.81 -3.64 18.97
N ASN A 243 10.86 -2.99 18.49
CA ASN A 243 11.78 -2.17 19.28
C ASN A 243 11.25 -0.75 19.55
#